data_4db01b72fa6f5d6e73ff662c69a79779
#
_entry.id   4db01b72fa6f5d6e73ff662c69a79779
#
_cell.length_a   1.000
_cell.length_b   1.000
_cell.length_c   1.000
_cell.angle_alpha   90.00
_cell.angle_beta   90.00
_cell.angle_gamma   90.00
#
_symmetry.space_group_name_H-M   'P 1'
#
loop_
_entity.id
_entity.type
_entity.pdbx_description
1 polymer ?
#
loop_
_entity_poly.entity_id
_entity_poly.type
_entity_poly.pdbx_seq_one_letter_code
_entity_poly.pdbx_strand_id
1 'polypeptide(L)'
;EALLSGAIDIAVHSSKDMPTHLPERLMLAAFLEREDPRDAFIGHKVAMLADLPQGATIGSSSLRRQAQIRRIRPDLNVVMFRGNVPTRLKKVADGVVDGTLLALAGLKRLGLDAAATEILPVDTFLPAPGQGAICIECREDDAVARAMLAMIAHADTTTALLCERAFLGALDGDCRTPLAGHARVANGEIDFTGLVLTPDGRLSHEIVDAGPAADAGAIGTRAAMHIRDKAGADFFKSWG
;
A
#
# COMPACT_ATOMS: atom_id res chain seq x y z
N GLU A 1 -19.72 9.03 8.89
CA GLU A 1 -20.95 9.54 9.58
C GLU A 1 -20.95 9.23 11.08
N ALA A 2 -20.67 7.97 11.51
CA ALA A 2 -20.74 7.56 12.92
C ALA A 2 -19.79 8.35 13.85
N LEU A 3 -18.57 8.69 13.40
CA LEU A 3 -17.66 9.57 14.15
C LEU A 3 -18.22 11.00 14.29
N LEU A 4 -18.69 11.57 13.16
CA LEU A 4 -19.19 12.94 13.14
C LEU A 4 -20.48 13.12 13.95
N SER A 5 -21.33 12.08 14.02
CA SER A 5 -22.54 12.09 14.85
C SER A 5 -22.28 11.76 16.32
N GLY A 6 -21.05 11.36 16.70
CA GLY A 6 -20.74 10.94 18.07
C GLY A 6 -21.27 9.55 18.43
N ALA A 7 -21.72 8.76 17.47
CA ALA A 7 -22.17 7.37 17.72
C ALA A 7 -21.00 6.44 18.07
N ILE A 8 -19.81 6.77 17.63
CA ILE A 8 -18.54 6.14 18.02
C ILE A 8 -17.49 7.24 18.26
N ASP A 9 -16.46 6.94 19.04
CA ASP A 9 -15.38 7.87 19.35
C ASP A 9 -14.14 7.65 18.50
N ILE A 10 -13.90 6.40 18.10
CA ILE A 10 -12.77 6.03 17.25
C ILE A 10 -13.20 5.05 16.16
N ALA A 11 -12.49 5.06 15.04
CA ALA A 11 -12.60 4.05 13.99
C ALA A 11 -11.22 3.49 13.63
N VAL A 12 -11.12 2.15 13.53
CA VAL A 12 -9.86 1.44 13.24
C VAL A 12 -9.85 0.96 11.81
N HIS A 13 -8.79 1.27 11.09
CA HIS A 13 -8.68 1.00 9.65
C HIS A 13 -7.33 0.38 9.28
N SER A 14 -7.32 -0.31 8.16
CA SER A 14 -6.08 -0.58 7.43
C SER A 14 -5.64 0.73 6.75
N SER A 15 -4.45 1.20 7.07
CA SER A 15 -3.99 2.54 6.64
C SER A 15 -3.98 2.73 5.12
N LYS A 16 -3.67 1.68 4.35
CA LYS A 16 -3.67 1.72 2.87
C LYS A 16 -5.06 1.89 2.25
N ASP A 17 -6.12 1.62 3.01
CA ASP A 17 -7.51 1.68 2.52
C ASP A 17 -8.16 3.04 2.87
N MET A 18 -7.43 3.90 3.60
CA MET A 18 -7.89 5.24 3.95
C MET A 18 -7.82 6.18 2.75
N PRO A 19 -8.83 7.04 2.58
CA PRO A 19 -8.79 8.06 1.54
C PRO A 19 -7.61 9.00 1.74
N THR A 20 -7.12 9.56 0.66
CA THR A 20 -6.02 10.51 0.67
C THR A 20 -6.38 11.77 1.44
N HIS A 21 -7.59 12.30 1.20
CA HIS A 21 -8.16 13.42 1.94
C HIS A 21 -9.28 12.90 2.84
N LEU A 22 -9.16 13.22 4.12
CA LEU A 22 -10.19 12.89 5.10
C LEU A 22 -11.34 13.89 5.04
N PRO A 23 -12.55 13.50 5.46
CA PRO A 23 -13.63 14.45 5.72
C PRO A 23 -13.19 15.51 6.73
N GLU A 24 -13.70 16.73 6.57
CA GLU A 24 -13.49 17.81 7.55
C GLU A 24 -13.84 17.33 8.96
N ARG A 25 -13.09 17.81 9.97
CA ARG A 25 -13.23 17.49 11.38
C ARG A 25 -12.82 16.07 11.78
N LEU A 26 -12.26 15.27 10.86
CA LEU A 26 -11.70 13.94 11.16
C LEU A 26 -10.20 13.93 10.93
N MET A 27 -9.48 13.16 11.74
CA MET A 27 -8.04 13.00 11.63
C MET A 27 -7.60 11.56 11.89
N LEU A 28 -6.47 11.16 11.33
CA LEU A 28 -5.76 9.94 11.74
C LEU A 28 -4.91 10.29 12.96
N ALA A 29 -5.39 9.94 14.14
CA ALA A 29 -4.78 10.33 15.40
C ALA A 29 -3.65 9.40 15.84
N ALA A 30 -3.64 8.14 15.39
CA ALA A 30 -2.59 7.20 15.71
C ALA A 30 -2.33 6.22 14.55
N PHE A 31 -1.06 5.87 14.37
CA PHE A 31 -0.63 4.71 13.61
C PHE A 31 0.05 3.74 14.57
N LEU A 32 -0.38 2.49 14.56
CA LEU A 32 0.25 1.44 15.37
C LEU A 32 1.56 1.00 14.72
N GLU A 33 2.39 0.28 15.48
CA GLU A 33 3.61 -0.32 14.94
C GLU A 33 3.31 -1.09 13.65
N ARG A 34 4.09 -0.80 12.60
CA ARG A 34 3.88 -1.35 11.27
C ARG A 34 4.27 -2.81 11.22
N GLU A 35 3.35 -3.66 10.84
CA GLU A 35 3.64 -5.05 10.47
C GLU A 35 4.32 -5.06 9.08
N ASP A 36 4.88 -6.21 8.71
CA ASP A 36 5.60 -6.43 7.46
C ASP A 36 4.84 -5.86 6.23
N PRO A 37 5.38 -4.84 5.54
CA PRO A 37 4.70 -4.17 4.44
C PRO A 37 4.70 -4.98 3.14
N ARG A 38 5.45 -6.09 3.07
CA ARG A 38 5.65 -6.85 1.84
C ARG A 38 4.38 -7.49 1.31
N ASP A 39 4.39 -7.74 0.01
CA ASP A 39 3.42 -8.61 -0.63
C ASP A 39 3.89 -10.07 -0.57
N ALA A 40 2.94 -10.98 -0.39
CA ALA A 40 3.16 -12.41 -0.46
C ALA A 40 2.52 -12.96 -1.73
N PHE A 41 3.27 -13.76 -2.48
CA PHE A 41 2.76 -14.56 -3.57
C PHE A 41 2.24 -15.89 -3.02
N ILE A 42 1.10 -16.32 -3.53
CA ILE A 42 0.49 -17.61 -3.25
C ILE A 42 0.31 -18.31 -4.59
N GLY A 43 1.14 -19.29 -4.87
CA GLY A 43 1.09 -20.10 -6.09
C GLY A 43 0.24 -21.35 -5.91
N HIS A 44 -0.46 -21.77 -6.97
CA HIS A 44 -1.24 -23.02 -6.97
C HIS A 44 -0.32 -24.26 -7.07
N LYS A 45 0.62 -24.24 -8.01
CA LYS A 45 1.52 -25.37 -8.31
C LYS A 45 3.00 -25.01 -8.34
N VAL A 46 3.31 -23.74 -8.13
CA VAL A 46 4.67 -23.20 -8.13
C VAL A 46 4.93 -22.42 -6.86
N ALA A 47 6.18 -22.43 -6.41
CA ALA A 47 6.55 -21.72 -5.19
C ALA A 47 6.80 -20.23 -5.43
N MET A 48 7.35 -19.85 -6.59
CA MET A 48 7.76 -18.48 -6.88
C MET A 48 6.98 -17.90 -8.06
N LEU A 49 6.76 -16.59 -8.02
CA LEU A 49 6.13 -15.82 -9.10
C LEU A 49 6.92 -15.99 -10.44
N ALA A 50 8.24 -16.06 -10.32
CA ALA A 50 9.12 -16.27 -11.48
C ALA A 50 8.90 -17.60 -12.18
N ASP A 51 8.49 -18.64 -11.45
CA ASP A 51 8.32 -20.01 -11.95
C ASP A 51 6.97 -20.24 -12.66
N LEU A 52 6.08 -19.25 -12.65
CA LEU A 52 4.82 -19.35 -13.40
C LEU A 52 5.10 -19.57 -14.90
N PRO A 53 4.43 -20.55 -15.54
CA PRO A 53 4.58 -20.75 -16.97
C PRO A 53 4.08 -19.55 -17.78
N GLN A 54 4.59 -19.38 -18.99
CA GLN A 54 4.12 -18.34 -19.91
C GLN A 54 2.60 -18.48 -20.14
N GLY A 55 1.89 -17.35 -20.07
CA GLY A 55 0.43 -17.31 -20.21
C GLY A 55 -0.35 -17.73 -18.98
N ALA A 56 0.32 -18.06 -17.86
CA ALA A 56 -0.38 -18.39 -16.61
C ALA A 56 -1.24 -17.22 -16.13
N THR A 57 -2.31 -17.55 -15.41
CA THR A 57 -3.29 -16.59 -14.92
C THR A 57 -3.01 -16.22 -13.46
N ILE A 58 -2.78 -14.93 -13.21
CA ILE A 58 -2.62 -14.38 -11.87
C ILE A 58 -3.79 -13.48 -11.49
N GLY A 59 -4.34 -13.68 -10.30
CA GLY A 59 -5.52 -12.95 -9.83
C GLY A 59 -5.15 -11.76 -8.95
N SER A 60 -5.58 -10.54 -9.32
CA SER A 60 -5.46 -9.37 -8.45
C SER A 60 -6.57 -8.36 -8.71
N SER A 61 -7.09 -7.70 -7.66
CA SER A 61 -7.98 -6.54 -7.76
C SER A 61 -7.26 -5.21 -7.51
N SER A 62 -5.97 -5.23 -7.18
CA SER A 62 -5.15 -4.04 -6.95
C SER A 62 -4.46 -3.62 -8.25
N LEU A 63 -4.75 -2.40 -8.73
CA LEU A 63 -4.11 -1.87 -9.94
C LEU A 63 -2.59 -1.74 -9.77
N ARG A 64 -2.12 -1.36 -8.58
CA ARG A 64 -0.69 -1.35 -8.24
C ARG A 64 -0.03 -2.72 -8.48
N ARG A 65 -0.63 -3.80 -7.95
CA ARG A 65 -0.11 -5.17 -8.14
C ARG A 65 -0.19 -5.60 -9.59
N GLN A 66 -1.31 -5.34 -10.25
CA GLN A 66 -1.48 -5.68 -11.67
C GLN A 66 -0.42 -5.02 -12.54
N ALA A 67 -0.18 -3.71 -12.34
CA ALA A 67 0.82 -2.97 -13.13
C ALA A 67 2.24 -3.48 -12.87
N GLN A 68 2.61 -3.75 -11.61
CA GLN A 68 3.92 -4.31 -11.28
C GLN A 68 4.11 -5.72 -11.83
N ILE A 69 3.07 -6.59 -11.76
CA ILE A 69 3.12 -7.93 -12.39
C ILE A 69 3.35 -7.80 -13.88
N ARG A 70 2.58 -6.96 -14.58
CA ARG A 70 2.73 -6.76 -16.04
C ARG A 70 4.09 -6.19 -16.41
N ARG A 71 4.69 -5.37 -15.55
CA ARG A 71 6.05 -4.82 -15.74
C ARG A 71 7.10 -5.93 -15.71
N ILE A 72 7.03 -6.84 -14.72
CA ILE A 72 8.06 -7.87 -14.49
C ILE A 72 7.79 -9.16 -15.26
N ARG A 73 6.52 -9.48 -15.56
CA ARG A 73 6.06 -10.67 -16.27
C ARG A 73 4.93 -10.29 -17.25
N PRO A 74 5.27 -9.60 -18.36
CA PRO A 74 4.29 -9.15 -19.36
C PRO A 74 3.61 -10.30 -20.10
N ASP A 75 4.14 -11.52 -19.96
CA ASP A 75 3.61 -12.75 -20.52
C ASP A 75 2.43 -13.35 -19.74
N LEU A 76 2.16 -12.87 -18.50
CA LEU A 76 1.09 -13.41 -17.67
C LEU A 76 -0.27 -12.77 -17.96
N ASN A 77 -1.33 -13.57 -17.78
CA ASN A 77 -2.71 -13.09 -17.81
C ASN A 77 -3.11 -12.55 -16.43
N VAL A 78 -3.23 -11.24 -16.29
CA VAL A 78 -3.66 -10.64 -15.03
C VAL A 78 -5.16 -10.38 -15.06
N VAL A 79 -5.91 -11.07 -14.16
CA VAL A 79 -7.37 -11.02 -14.11
C VAL A 79 -7.87 -10.40 -12.81
N MET A 80 -9.09 -9.81 -12.87
CA MET A 80 -9.77 -9.31 -11.69
C MET A 80 -10.08 -10.45 -10.72
N PHE A 81 -9.67 -10.29 -9.44
CA PHE A 81 -9.78 -11.36 -8.44
C PHE A 81 -10.30 -10.79 -7.12
N ARG A 82 -11.60 -10.96 -6.86
CA ARG A 82 -12.30 -10.42 -5.70
C ARG A 82 -12.58 -11.50 -4.65
N GLY A 83 -12.74 -11.05 -3.41
CA GLY A 83 -13.03 -11.84 -2.22
C GLY A 83 -12.15 -11.43 -1.05
N ASN A 84 -12.51 -11.88 0.15
CA ASN A 84 -11.65 -11.77 1.33
C ASN A 84 -10.46 -12.76 1.23
N VAL A 85 -9.53 -12.71 2.18
CA VAL A 85 -8.32 -13.55 2.19
C VAL A 85 -8.68 -15.04 2.10
N PRO A 86 -9.53 -15.63 2.98
CA PRO A 86 -9.89 -17.05 2.91
C PRO A 86 -10.49 -17.45 1.56
N THR A 87 -11.38 -16.61 1.00
CA THR A 87 -12.00 -16.88 -0.30
C THR A 87 -10.97 -16.91 -1.43
N ARG A 88 -10.00 -15.98 -1.42
CA ARG A 88 -8.94 -15.94 -2.44
C ARG A 88 -8.01 -17.15 -2.33
N LEU A 89 -7.62 -17.54 -1.10
CA LEU A 89 -6.81 -18.74 -0.87
C LEU A 89 -7.52 -19.99 -1.39
N LYS A 90 -8.81 -20.13 -1.08
CA LYS A 90 -9.60 -21.25 -1.59
C LYS A 90 -9.64 -21.29 -3.13
N LYS A 91 -9.88 -20.15 -3.78
CA LYS A 91 -9.91 -20.07 -5.25
C LYS A 91 -8.54 -20.43 -5.88
N VAL A 92 -7.41 -20.09 -5.26
CA VAL A 92 -6.09 -20.55 -5.71
C VAL A 92 -5.96 -22.05 -5.53
N ALA A 93 -6.32 -22.59 -4.36
CA ALA A 93 -6.28 -24.03 -4.11
C ALA A 93 -7.16 -24.83 -5.08
N ASP A 94 -8.32 -24.28 -5.45
CA ASP A 94 -9.24 -24.87 -6.44
C ASP A 94 -8.74 -24.71 -7.91
N GLY A 95 -7.60 -24.02 -8.14
CA GLY A 95 -7.04 -23.82 -9.48
C GLY A 95 -7.79 -22.83 -10.36
N VAL A 96 -8.60 -21.92 -9.79
CA VAL A 96 -9.30 -20.84 -10.52
C VAL A 96 -8.30 -19.87 -11.17
N VAL A 97 -7.17 -19.68 -10.52
CA VAL A 97 -5.99 -18.94 -11.01
C VAL A 97 -4.73 -19.69 -10.61
N ASP A 98 -3.64 -19.50 -11.34
CA ASP A 98 -2.34 -20.12 -11.06
C ASP A 98 -1.61 -19.48 -9.87
N GLY A 99 -2.01 -18.26 -9.50
CA GLY A 99 -1.49 -17.57 -8.32
C GLY A 99 -2.20 -16.26 -8.01
N THR A 100 -1.93 -15.73 -6.83
CA THR A 100 -2.42 -14.41 -6.38
C THR A 100 -1.39 -13.72 -5.49
N LEU A 101 -1.61 -12.43 -5.25
CA LEU A 101 -0.82 -11.62 -4.33
C LEU A 101 -1.70 -11.10 -3.20
N LEU A 102 -1.23 -11.28 -1.97
CA LEU A 102 -1.86 -10.77 -0.75
C LEU A 102 -0.85 -9.96 0.07
N ALA A 103 -1.32 -9.03 0.90
CA ALA A 103 -0.44 -8.37 1.86
C ALA A 103 -0.06 -9.35 2.98
N LEU A 104 1.24 -9.52 3.23
CA LEU A 104 1.74 -10.43 4.26
C LEU A 104 1.18 -10.09 5.65
N ALA A 105 1.09 -8.81 5.99
CA ALA A 105 0.47 -8.35 7.23
C ALA A 105 -0.97 -8.85 7.40
N GLY A 106 -1.74 -8.92 6.31
CA GLY A 106 -3.11 -9.44 6.34
C GLY A 106 -3.15 -10.96 6.58
N LEU A 107 -2.23 -11.70 6.00
CA LEU A 107 -2.08 -13.14 6.25
C LEU A 107 -1.69 -13.41 7.71
N LYS A 108 -0.68 -12.71 8.23
CA LYS A 108 -0.22 -12.85 9.62
C LYS A 108 -1.34 -12.55 10.63
N ARG A 109 -2.12 -11.48 10.45
CA ARG A 109 -3.26 -11.15 11.33
C ARG A 109 -4.34 -12.21 11.37
N LEU A 110 -4.45 -13.01 10.33
CA LEU A 110 -5.40 -14.12 10.25
C LEU A 110 -4.79 -15.48 10.64
N GLY A 111 -3.49 -15.54 10.96
CA GLY A 111 -2.76 -16.80 11.19
C GLY A 111 -2.64 -17.66 9.94
N LEU A 112 -2.61 -17.05 8.75
CA LEU A 112 -2.60 -17.70 7.45
C LEU A 112 -1.30 -17.45 6.67
N ASP A 113 -0.26 -16.95 7.33
CA ASP A 113 1.04 -16.61 6.73
C ASP A 113 1.76 -17.82 6.13
N ALA A 114 1.51 -19.03 6.65
CA ALA A 114 2.01 -20.28 6.08
C ALA A 114 1.45 -20.57 4.65
N ALA A 115 0.41 -19.88 4.21
CA ALA A 115 -0.10 -19.99 2.84
C ALA A 115 0.76 -19.22 1.82
N ALA A 116 1.65 -18.32 2.27
CA ALA A 116 2.58 -17.62 1.40
C ALA A 116 3.63 -18.59 0.85
N THR A 117 3.72 -18.72 -0.46
CA THR A 117 4.73 -19.55 -1.12
C THR A 117 6.03 -18.76 -1.39
N GLU A 118 5.90 -17.43 -1.54
CA GLU A 118 7.02 -16.50 -1.67
C GLU A 118 6.69 -15.17 -0.99
N ILE A 119 7.66 -14.53 -0.36
CA ILE A 119 7.55 -13.17 0.15
C ILE A 119 8.37 -12.27 -0.76
N LEU A 120 7.70 -11.35 -1.45
CA LEU A 120 8.35 -10.49 -2.44
C LEU A 120 9.17 -9.39 -1.75
N PRO A 121 10.46 -9.21 -2.09
CA PRO A 121 11.29 -8.15 -1.51
C PRO A 121 10.74 -6.76 -1.87
N VAL A 122 10.86 -5.80 -0.95
CA VAL A 122 10.36 -4.41 -1.13
C VAL A 122 11.01 -3.71 -2.30
N ASP A 123 12.30 -3.93 -2.52
CA ASP A 123 13.09 -3.34 -3.60
C ASP A 123 12.71 -3.83 -5.00
N THR A 124 12.09 -4.99 -5.13
CA THR A 124 11.65 -5.55 -6.40
C THR A 124 10.14 -5.46 -6.62
N PHE A 125 9.37 -5.41 -5.53
CA PHE A 125 7.91 -5.32 -5.57
C PHE A 125 7.42 -4.35 -4.48
N LEU A 126 7.33 -3.08 -4.85
CA LEU A 126 7.07 -1.99 -3.89
C LEU A 126 5.63 -2.05 -3.35
N PRO A 127 5.42 -1.99 -2.01
CA PRO A 127 4.09 -2.06 -1.41
C PRO A 127 3.24 -0.82 -1.69
N ALA A 128 1.94 -0.91 -1.38
CA ALA A 128 1.09 0.27 -1.35
C ALA A 128 1.47 1.19 -0.19
N PRO A 129 1.36 2.52 -0.33
CA PRO A 129 1.46 3.43 0.79
C PRO A 129 0.54 2.99 1.94
N GLY A 130 1.08 2.93 3.14
CA GLY A 130 0.36 2.49 4.34
C GLY A 130 0.15 0.97 4.46
N GLN A 131 0.65 0.14 3.55
CA GLN A 131 0.52 -1.31 3.69
C GLN A 131 1.26 -1.81 4.93
N GLY A 132 0.62 -2.71 5.68
CA GLY A 132 1.13 -3.24 6.95
C GLY A 132 0.69 -2.47 8.18
N ALA A 133 0.34 -1.20 8.07
CA ALA A 133 -0.04 -0.36 9.19
C ALA A 133 -1.56 -0.34 9.45
N ILE A 134 -1.90 -0.28 10.73
CA ILE A 134 -3.25 0.08 11.21
C ILE A 134 -3.22 1.55 11.61
N CYS A 135 -4.25 2.28 11.24
CA CYS A 135 -4.48 3.65 11.72
C CYS A 135 -5.80 3.77 12.46
N ILE A 136 -5.88 4.76 13.32
CA ILE A 136 -7.06 5.03 14.13
C ILE A 136 -7.50 6.47 13.86
N GLU A 137 -8.74 6.60 13.41
CA GLU A 137 -9.40 7.85 13.08
C GLU A 137 -10.25 8.31 14.24
N CYS A 138 -10.25 9.60 14.54
CA CYS A 138 -11.13 10.24 15.51
C CYS A 138 -11.52 11.64 15.04
N ARG A 139 -12.40 12.29 15.80
CA ARG A 139 -12.71 13.72 15.61
C ARG A 139 -11.51 14.59 16.01
N GLU A 140 -11.26 15.67 15.27
CA GLU A 140 -10.17 16.60 15.54
C GLU A 140 -10.35 17.34 16.89
N ASP A 141 -11.59 17.61 17.27
CA ASP A 141 -11.96 18.30 18.51
C ASP A 141 -12.08 17.38 19.74
N ASP A 142 -11.95 16.06 19.59
CA ASP A 142 -11.98 15.11 20.69
C ASP A 142 -10.61 15.00 21.39
N ALA A 143 -10.38 15.92 22.33
CA ALA A 143 -9.12 15.98 23.08
C ALA A 143 -8.85 14.69 23.89
N VAL A 144 -9.92 14.02 24.39
CA VAL A 144 -9.79 12.82 25.20
C VAL A 144 -9.35 11.64 24.34
N ALA A 145 -10.04 11.39 23.24
CA ALA A 145 -9.66 10.34 22.29
C ALA A 145 -8.23 10.55 21.77
N ARG A 146 -7.88 11.78 21.38
CA ARG A 146 -6.54 12.12 20.89
C ARG A 146 -5.45 11.84 21.93
N ALA A 147 -5.66 12.23 23.20
CA ALA A 147 -4.71 11.98 24.26
C ALA A 147 -4.49 10.48 24.52
N MET A 148 -5.56 9.68 24.51
CA MET A 148 -5.47 8.22 24.66
C MET A 148 -4.76 7.58 23.47
N LEU A 149 -5.08 8.00 22.25
CA LEU A 149 -4.49 7.46 21.02
C LEU A 149 -3.00 7.81 20.88
N ALA A 150 -2.58 8.97 21.39
CA ALA A 150 -1.17 9.36 21.42
C ALA A 150 -0.30 8.37 22.24
N MET A 151 -0.89 7.71 23.24
CA MET A 151 -0.17 6.74 24.10
C MET A 151 0.17 5.42 23.37
N ILE A 152 -0.54 5.10 22.29
CA ILE A 152 -0.36 3.86 21.53
C ILE A 152 0.21 4.12 20.12
N ALA A 153 0.43 5.38 19.76
CA ALA A 153 1.00 5.76 18.50
C ALA A 153 2.48 5.35 18.42
N HIS A 154 2.88 4.71 17.31
CA HIS A 154 4.27 4.35 17.05
C HIS A 154 4.95 5.46 16.26
N ALA A 155 5.99 6.08 16.82
CA ALA A 155 6.62 7.29 16.26
C ALA A 155 7.17 7.08 14.85
N ASP A 156 8.00 6.04 14.66
CA ASP A 156 8.64 5.78 13.35
C ASP A 156 7.60 5.41 12.28
N THR A 157 6.57 4.64 12.65
CA THR A 157 5.46 4.34 11.71
C THR A 157 4.71 5.60 11.33
N THR A 158 4.41 6.47 12.30
CA THR A 158 3.73 7.75 12.05
C THR A 158 4.53 8.60 11.07
N THR A 159 5.83 8.74 11.30
CA THR A 159 6.73 9.50 10.43
C THR A 159 6.81 8.90 9.02
N ALA A 160 6.97 7.58 8.90
CA ALA A 160 6.99 6.90 7.62
C ALA A 160 5.69 7.11 6.84
N LEU A 161 4.53 6.98 7.51
CA LEU A 161 3.24 7.14 6.86
C LEU A 161 2.91 8.59 6.52
N LEU A 162 3.44 9.58 7.24
CA LEU A 162 3.36 10.99 6.84
C LEU A 162 4.03 11.21 5.48
N CYS A 163 5.22 10.63 5.25
CA CYS A 163 5.91 10.69 3.97
C CYS A 163 5.11 10.00 2.85
N GLU A 164 4.70 8.74 3.08
CA GLU A 164 3.96 7.95 2.10
C GLU A 164 2.62 8.61 1.72
N ARG A 165 1.88 9.16 2.71
CA ARG A 165 0.62 9.86 2.47
C ARG A 165 0.82 11.21 1.76
N ALA A 166 1.90 11.94 2.07
CA ALA A 166 2.24 13.17 1.37
C ALA A 166 2.56 12.90 -0.11
N PHE A 167 3.30 11.82 -0.39
CA PHE A 167 3.57 11.36 -1.76
C PHE A 167 2.27 11.02 -2.50
N LEU A 168 1.39 10.23 -1.87
CA LEU A 168 0.10 9.84 -2.43
C LEU A 168 -0.78 11.07 -2.72
N GLY A 169 -0.87 12.00 -1.76
CA GLY A 169 -1.67 13.22 -1.88
C GLY A 169 -1.21 14.17 -2.96
N ALA A 170 0.11 14.37 -3.10
CA ALA A 170 0.66 15.26 -4.11
C ALA A 170 0.52 14.71 -5.55
N LEU A 171 0.23 13.41 -5.70
CA LEU A 171 -0.07 12.76 -7.00
C LEU A 171 -1.57 12.60 -7.25
N ASP A 172 -2.43 13.11 -6.37
CA ASP A 172 -3.89 12.86 -6.41
C ASP A 172 -4.24 11.37 -6.51
N GLY A 173 -3.36 10.52 -5.94
CA GLY A 173 -3.50 9.08 -5.97
C GLY A 173 -4.50 8.56 -4.94
N ASP A 174 -5.07 7.41 -5.20
CA ASP A 174 -5.92 6.65 -4.28
C ASP A 174 -5.62 5.14 -4.36
N CYS A 175 -6.41 4.32 -3.66
CA CYS A 175 -6.25 2.87 -3.68
C CYS A 175 -6.52 2.22 -5.06
N ARG A 176 -7.03 2.99 -6.04
CA ARG A 176 -7.30 2.54 -7.41
C ARG A 176 -6.25 3.02 -8.41
N THR A 177 -5.24 3.73 -7.98
CA THR A 177 -4.14 4.16 -8.83
C THR A 177 -3.00 3.15 -8.83
N PRO A 178 -2.29 2.94 -9.96
CA PRO A 178 -1.12 2.06 -10.01
C PRO A 178 0.13 2.75 -9.44
N LEU A 179 0.07 3.04 -8.13
CA LEU A 179 1.06 3.76 -7.37
C LEU A 179 1.54 2.91 -6.20
N ALA A 180 2.85 2.91 -5.95
CA ALA A 180 3.52 2.26 -4.83
C ALA A 180 4.40 3.26 -4.08
N GLY A 181 4.61 3.03 -2.80
CA GLY A 181 5.49 3.88 -2.00
C GLY A 181 5.80 3.24 -0.66
N HIS A 182 7.05 3.35 -0.25
CA HIS A 182 7.51 2.83 1.03
C HIS A 182 8.53 3.75 1.65
N ALA A 183 8.29 4.14 2.89
CA ALA A 183 9.21 4.90 3.73
C ALA A 183 9.73 4.03 4.87
N ARG A 184 10.99 4.21 5.20
CA ARG A 184 11.66 3.57 6.34
C ARG A 184 12.37 4.63 7.16
N VAL A 185 12.11 4.63 8.46
CA VAL A 185 12.77 5.52 9.42
C VAL A 185 13.82 4.73 10.18
N ALA A 186 15.03 5.26 10.27
CA ALA A 186 16.12 4.71 11.06
C ALA A 186 17.08 5.83 11.48
N ASN A 187 17.46 5.84 12.77
CA ASN A 187 18.46 6.79 13.31
C ASN A 187 18.13 8.28 13.07
N GLY A 188 16.85 8.66 13.05
CA GLY A 188 16.42 10.03 12.81
C GLY A 188 16.41 10.45 11.34
N GLU A 189 16.71 9.56 10.42
CA GLU A 189 16.63 9.73 8.97
C GLU A 189 15.47 8.93 8.39
N ILE A 190 15.00 9.35 7.22
CA ILE A 190 13.97 8.65 6.45
C ILE A 190 14.48 8.38 5.04
N ASP A 191 14.33 7.12 4.61
CA ASP A 191 14.51 6.70 3.23
C ASP A 191 13.12 6.46 2.63
N PHE A 192 12.87 7.00 1.45
CA PHE A 192 11.62 6.85 0.74
C PHE A 192 11.86 6.38 -0.70
N THR A 193 11.12 5.37 -1.11
CA THR A 193 11.03 4.93 -2.50
C THR A 193 9.58 5.07 -2.98
N GLY A 194 9.38 5.77 -4.09
CA GLY A 194 8.08 5.93 -4.75
C GLY A 194 8.11 5.40 -6.17
N LEU A 195 7.02 4.82 -6.63
CA LEU A 195 6.87 4.23 -7.96
C LEU A 195 5.48 4.53 -8.50
N VAL A 196 5.40 5.04 -9.72
CA VAL A 196 4.16 5.17 -10.49
C VAL A 196 4.27 4.36 -11.78
N LEU A 197 3.17 3.75 -12.20
CA LEU A 197 3.13 2.93 -13.40
C LEU A 197 1.90 3.30 -14.24
N THR A 198 1.97 3.00 -15.54
CA THR A 198 0.74 2.89 -16.33
C THR A 198 0.00 1.60 -15.97
N PRO A 199 -1.34 1.52 -16.10
CA PRO A 199 -2.11 0.32 -15.76
C PRO A 199 -1.67 -0.95 -16.49
N ASP A 200 -1.08 -0.80 -17.68
CA ASP A 200 -0.51 -1.91 -18.48
C ASP A 200 0.92 -2.28 -18.07
N GLY A 201 1.55 -1.52 -17.15
CA GLY A 201 2.89 -1.74 -16.65
C GLY A 201 4.03 -1.39 -17.61
N ARG A 202 3.73 -0.83 -18.79
CA ARG A 202 4.75 -0.55 -19.81
C ARG A 202 5.62 0.64 -19.51
N LEU A 203 5.06 1.68 -18.90
CA LEU A 203 5.79 2.85 -18.46
C LEU A 203 5.78 2.92 -16.94
N SER A 204 6.90 3.34 -16.38
CA SER A 204 7.02 3.54 -14.94
C SER A 204 8.06 4.62 -14.62
N HIS A 205 7.83 5.35 -13.54
CA HIS A 205 8.79 6.29 -12.99
C HIS A 205 9.00 5.97 -11.52
N GLU A 206 10.26 5.83 -11.15
CA GLU A 206 10.70 5.53 -9.78
C GLU A 206 11.54 6.69 -9.27
N ILE A 207 11.43 6.96 -7.99
CA ILE A 207 12.19 7.94 -7.23
C ILE A 207 12.66 7.34 -5.92
N VAL A 208 13.90 7.62 -5.57
CA VAL A 208 14.43 7.43 -4.22
C VAL A 208 14.78 8.80 -3.67
N ASP A 209 14.31 9.10 -2.47
CA ASP A 209 14.58 10.35 -1.77
C ASP A 209 14.82 10.05 -0.29
N ALA A 210 15.63 10.87 0.36
CA ALA A 210 16.01 10.68 1.76
C ALA A 210 16.24 12.01 2.46
N GLY A 211 16.27 11.99 3.78
CA GLY A 211 16.61 13.15 4.59
C GLY A 211 16.17 12.99 6.05
N PRO A 212 16.24 14.08 6.82
CA PRO A 212 15.82 14.05 8.21
C PRO A 212 14.37 13.61 8.37
N ALA A 213 14.10 12.73 9.35
CA ALA A 213 12.76 12.23 9.64
C ALA A 213 11.75 13.36 9.97
N ALA A 214 12.25 14.48 10.48
CA ALA A 214 11.43 15.68 10.74
C ALA A 214 10.81 16.27 9.45
N ASP A 215 11.44 16.02 8.29
CA ASP A 215 11.01 16.53 6.98
C ASP A 215 10.18 15.52 6.17
N ALA A 216 9.69 14.47 6.82
CA ALA A 216 9.00 13.33 6.16
C ALA A 216 7.91 13.77 5.17
N GLY A 217 7.03 14.69 5.55
CA GLY A 217 5.97 15.21 4.67
C GLY A 217 6.52 15.97 3.46
N ALA A 218 7.57 16.78 3.67
CA ALA A 218 8.23 17.53 2.59
C ALA A 218 8.95 16.60 1.62
N ILE A 219 9.59 15.53 2.12
CA ILE A 219 10.26 14.50 1.31
C ILE A 219 9.24 13.79 0.41
N GLY A 220 8.12 13.34 0.96
CA GLY A 220 7.05 12.69 0.18
C GLY A 220 6.49 13.60 -0.91
N THR A 221 6.21 14.87 -0.57
CA THR A 221 5.73 15.86 -1.53
C THR A 221 6.75 16.15 -2.62
N ARG A 222 8.02 16.35 -2.27
CA ARG A 222 9.11 16.60 -3.21
C ARG A 222 9.31 15.43 -4.18
N ALA A 223 9.27 14.20 -3.66
CA ALA A 223 9.35 12.99 -4.47
C ALA A 223 8.20 12.90 -5.49
N ALA A 224 6.98 13.23 -5.09
CA ALA A 224 5.82 13.27 -5.97
C ALA A 224 5.97 14.32 -7.08
N MET A 225 6.40 15.53 -6.73
CA MET A 225 6.63 16.61 -7.70
C MET A 225 7.69 16.20 -8.72
N HIS A 226 8.79 15.61 -8.28
CA HIS A 226 9.85 15.14 -9.18
C HIS A 226 9.32 14.07 -10.17
N ILE A 227 8.52 13.12 -9.69
CA ILE A 227 7.88 12.14 -10.58
C ILE A 227 6.92 12.82 -11.56
N ARG A 228 6.13 13.78 -11.10
CA ARG A 228 5.18 14.54 -11.94
C ARG A 228 5.87 15.27 -13.09
N ASP A 229 6.96 15.94 -12.77
CA ASP A 229 7.77 16.67 -13.76
C ASP A 229 8.42 15.71 -14.78
N LYS A 230 8.95 14.59 -14.32
CA LYS A 230 9.62 13.58 -15.15
C LYS A 230 8.66 12.80 -16.03
N ALA A 231 7.49 12.43 -15.52
CA ALA A 231 6.50 11.64 -16.24
C ALA A 231 5.71 12.46 -17.26
N GLY A 232 5.47 13.74 -16.94
CA GLY A 232 4.64 14.62 -17.75
C GLY A 232 3.12 14.34 -17.62
N ALA A 233 2.31 15.30 -18.06
CA ALA A 233 0.85 15.23 -17.88
C ALA A 233 0.18 14.05 -18.60
N ASP A 234 0.73 13.62 -19.73
CA ASP A 234 0.14 12.53 -20.53
C ASP A 234 0.24 11.17 -19.85
N PHE A 235 1.27 10.96 -19.03
CA PHE A 235 1.41 9.74 -18.24
C PHE A 235 0.20 9.52 -17.32
N PHE A 236 -0.20 10.56 -16.60
CA PHE A 236 -1.29 10.50 -15.61
C PHE A 236 -2.68 10.40 -16.23
N LYS A 237 -2.85 10.79 -17.51
CA LYS A 237 -4.10 10.54 -18.26
C LYS A 237 -4.44 9.04 -18.37
N SER A 238 -3.44 8.17 -18.26
CA SER A 238 -3.64 6.72 -18.28
C SER A 238 -4.32 6.15 -17.04
N TRP A 239 -4.43 6.94 -15.97
CA TRP A 239 -5.01 6.50 -14.71
C TRP A 239 -6.54 6.59 -14.66
N GLY A 240 -7.19 7.31 -15.58
CA GLY A 240 -8.66 7.40 -15.68
C GLY A 240 -9.12 8.65 -16.36
#